data_223ccdadc330eceea8f3009f0677a732
#
_entry.id   223ccdadc330eceea8f3009f0677a732
#
_cell.length_a   1.000
_cell.length_b   1.000
_cell.length_c   1.000
_cell.angle_alpha   90.00
_cell.angle_beta   90.00
_cell.angle_gamma   90.00
#
_symmetry.space_group_name_H-M   'P 1'
#
loop_
_entity.id
_entity.type
_entity.pdbx_description
1 polymer ?
#
loop_
_entity_poly.entity_id
_entity_poly.type
_entity_poly.pdbx_seq_one_letter_code
_entity_poly.pdbx_strand_id
1 'polypeptide(L)'
;LVAPARPRAILVGPGKRFLSGISYYTYGLGRALASERNLSVLLIRRLVPARLYPGGGRVGQQLSSISLPDDVPTYDGLDYFWGPSAIRTLLFLHRQQPDVLVLQWWTGTVLHSYLLLSFVARRLGAKVIVEFHESLDPGEQNHRFLAAYVRLVSPRLFRRCAAFVVHSDSDRELVRSGYNIDPALVKVIPHAVYDHHAVTGARAPRPDGICNLLFFGLIRPVKGLDDLIGAMDLMDDVEAGQYRLTIVGETWENCEPIVQMARESRHADRITIVNRYVSDEEADGYFLNTDLVVLPYRKSSQSGVLHLAMGYGLPVVATNVGGLAEAAADYEGGELVEPNSPSALLDGIRRARDLPAGTFSYGHRWTDTAKAYWALIDSLSGASENVDDDDDDSSPLLGRTA
;
A
#
# COMPACT_ATOMS: atom_id res chain seq x y z
N LEU A 1 -24.23 13.20 31.81
CA LEU A 1 -24.14 12.30 30.68
C LEU A 1 -22.69 11.80 30.60
N VAL A 2 -22.47 10.49 30.75
CA VAL A 2 -21.17 9.87 30.53
C VAL A 2 -20.94 9.91 29.03
N ALA A 3 -19.85 10.50 28.58
CA ALA A 3 -19.48 10.48 27.16
C ALA A 3 -19.46 9.02 26.68
N PRO A 4 -20.03 8.71 25.51
CA PRO A 4 -20.02 7.34 24.99
C PRO A 4 -18.57 6.84 24.92
N ALA A 5 -18.37 5.61 25.41
CA ALA A 5 -17.04 5.00 25.36
C ALA A 5 -16.56 4.94 23.90
N ARG A 6 -15.36 5.46 23.65
CA ARG A 6 -14.77 5.45 22.28
C ARG A 6 -14.63 4.00 21.81
N PRO A 7 -15.00 3.70 20.54
CA PRO A 7 -14.93 2.36 19.99
C PRO A 7 -13.49 1.81 19.99
N ARG A 8 -13.38 0.52 20.23
CA ARG A 8 -12.13 -0.25 20.22
C ARG A 8 -12.00 -0.96 18.88
N ALA A 9 -10.90 -0.79 18.19
CA ALA A 9 -10.64 -1.44 16.93
C ALA A 9 -9.53 -2.48 17.03
N ILE A 10 -9.65 -3.55 16.23
CA ILE A 10 -8.52 -4.46 15.96
C ILE A 10 -8.19 -4.40 14.48
N LEU A 11 -6.94 -4.05 14.17
CA LEU A 11 -6.38 -4.15 12.83
C LEU A 11 -5.75 -5.53 12.64
N VAL A 12 -6.11 -6.22 11.56
CA VAL A 12 -5.57 -7.54 11.20
C VAL A 12 -4.83 -7.45 9.86
N GLY A 13 -3.54 -7.67 9.87
CA GLY A 13 -2.71 -7.60 8.67
C GLY A 13 -1.42 -8.43 8.76
N PRO A 14 -0.57 -8.40 7.73
CA PRO A 14 0.67 -9.15 7.72
C PRO A 14 1.73 -8.54 8.65
N GLY A 15 2.42 -9.41 9.39
CA GLY A 15 3.55 -9.02 10.22
C GLY A 15 4.88 -8.93 9.46
N LYS A 16 5.95 -8.53 10.14
CA LYS A 16 7.31 -8.36 9.60
C LYS A 16 7.89 -9.59 8.90
N ARG A 17 7.41 -10.78 9.23
CA ARG A 17 7.96 -12.03 8.65
C ARG A 17 7.78 -12.14 7.15
N PHE A 18 6.76 -11.46 6.58
CA PHE A 18 6.48 -11.49 5.14
C PHE A 18 7.11 -10.34 4.38
N LEU A 19 7.49 -9.31 5.07
CA LEU A 19 8.07 -8.06 4.60
C LEU A 19 7.74 -7.74 3.14
N SER A 20 6.63 -7.08 2.96
CA SER A 20 6.11 -6.63 1.67
C SER A 20 5.52 -5.23 1.84
N GLY A 21 5.19 -4.54 0.76
CA GLY A 21 4.56 -3.23 0.83
C GLY A 21 3.38 -3.17 1.80
N ILE A 22 2.56 -4.23 1.83
CA ILE A 22 1.41 -4.29 2.75
C ILE A 22 1.82 -4.42 4.23
N SER A 23 2.97 -5.03 4.55
CA SER A 23 3.45 -5.04 5.92
C SER A 23 3.77 -3.62 6.40
N TYR A 24 4.44 -2.82 5.57
CA TYR A 24 4.69 -1.40 5.88
C TYR A 24 3.40 -0.62 6.06
N TYR A 25 2.41 -0.88 5.20
CA TYR A 25 1.08 -0.27 5.34
C TYR A 25 0.42 -0.65 6.66
N THR A 26 0.43 -1.94 7.05
CA THR A 26 -0.14 -2.43 8.32
C THR A 26 0.46 -1.68 9.52
N TYR A 27 1.78 -1.52 9.53
CA TYR A 27 2.46 -0.81 10.62
C TYR A 27 2.22 0.70 10.56
N GLY A 28 2.20 1.32 9.37
CA GLY A 28 1.89 2.73 9.18
C GLY A 28 0.48 3.09 9.65
N LEU A 29 -0.52 2.34 9.16
CA LEU A 29 -1.91 2.49 9.59
C LEU A 29 -2.08 2.20 11.09
N GLY A 30 -1.43 1.14 11.59
CA GLY A 30 -1.47 0.79 13.01
C GLY A 30 -0.94 1.92 13.91
N ARG A 31 0.17 2.55 13.56
CA ARG A 31 0.70 3.72 14.29
C ARG A 31 -0.28 4.89 14.26
N ALA A 32 -0.80 5.20 13.07
CA ALA A 32 -1.69 6.34 12.89
C ALA A 32 -3.02 6.16 13.63
N LEU A 33 -3.61 4.98 13.60
CA LEU A 33 -4.83 4.68 14.35
C LEU A 33 -4.59 4.69 15.86
N ALA A 34 -3.45 4.14 16.31
CA ALA A 34 -3.11 4.07 17.74
C ALA A 34 -2.85 5.45 18.36
N SER A 35 -2.32 6.42 17.59
CA SER A 35 -2.10 7.80 18.07
C SER A 35 -3.39 8.55 18.37
N GLU A 36 -4.50 8.13 17.78
CA GLU A 36 -5.80 8.79 17.94
C GLU A 36 -6.65 8.12 19.03
N ARG A 37 -6.69 6.77 19.07
CA ARG A 37 -7.63 6.02 19.92
C ARG A 37 -7.14 4.60 20.24
N ASN A 38 -7.94 3.87 21.04
CA ASN A 38 -7.67 2.49 21.45
C ASN A 38 -7.66 1.51 20.27
N LEU A 39 -6.48 1.14 19.84
CA LEU A 39 -6.22 0.14 18.82
C LEU A 39 -5.52 -1.07 19.43
N SER A 40 -5.86 -2.25 18.93
CA SER A 40 -5.05 -3.47 19.09
C SER A 40 -4.69 -4.02 17.72
N VAL A 41 -3.60 -4.75 17.60
CA VAL A 41 -3.13 -5.29 16.31
C VAL A 41 -2.95 -6.80 16.38
N LEU A 42 -3.50 -7.49 15.38
CA LEU A 42 -3.37 -8.92 15.19
C LEU A 42 -2.56 -9.17 13.93
N LEU A 43 -1.34 -9.67 14.07
CA LEU A 43 -0.45 -9.91 12.95
C LEU A 43 -0.52 -11.36 12.48
N ILE A 44 -0.60 -11.53 11.16
CA ILE A 44 -0.52 -12.84 10.51
C ILE A 44 0.96 -13.22 10.38
N ARG A 45 1.32 -14.30 11.05
CA ARG A 45 2.69 -14.78 11.13
C ARG A 45 3.12 -15.59 9.91
N ARG A 46 2.22 -16.42 9.37
CA ARG A 46 2.44 -17.27 8.20
C ARG A 46 1.17 -17.41 7.39
N LEU A 47 1.26 -17.18 6.09
CA LEU A 47 0.14 -17.33 5.15
C LEU A 47 0.06 -18.71 4.52
N VAL A 48 1.24 -19.24 4.15
CA VAL A 48 1.43 -20.54 3.51
C VAL A 48 2.74 -21.16 4.01
N PRO A 49 2.97 -22.46 3.82
CA PRO A 49 4.28 -23.06 4.08
C PRO A 49 5.40 -22.29 3.40
N ALA A 50 6.53 -22.05 4.10
CA ALA A 50 7.64 -21.24 3.59
C ALA A 50 8.16 -21.73 2.22
N ARG A 51 8.12 -23.05 1.96
CA ARG A 51 8.53 -23.66 0.68
C ARG A 51 7.63 -23.29 -0.50
N LEU A 52 6.41 -22.82 -0.25
CA LEU A 52 5.45 -22.39 -1.27
C LEU A 52 5.43 -20.86 -1.42
N TYR A 53 6.18 -20.16 -0.60
CA TYR A 53 6.23 -18.70 -0.61
C TYR A 53 7.35 -18.24 -1.54
N PRO A 54 7.06 -17.46 -2.59
CA PRO A 54 8.11 -16.83 -3.39
C PRO A 54 8.96 -15.93 -2.48
N GLY A 55 10.28 -16.02 -2.56
CA GLY A 55 11.17 -15.33 -1.63
C GLY A 55 11.22 -15.96 -0.23
N GLY A 56 10.92 -17.26 -0.10
CA GLY A 56 10.90 -18.00 1.19
C GLY A 56 12.18 -17.88 2.01
N GLY A 57 13.34 -17.61 1.39
CA GLY A 57 14.61 -17.33 2.07
C GLY A 57 14.61 -16.04 2.91
N ARG A 58 13.67 -15.12 2.68
CA ARG A 58 13.52 -13.85 3.45
C ARG A 58 12.70 -14.03 4.71
N VAL A 59 11.86 -15.06 4.76
CA VAL A 59 10.90 -15.25 5.87
C VAL A 59 11.67 -15.37 7.19
N GLY A 60 11.48 -14.37 8.07
CA GLY A 60 12.13 -14.30 9.38
C GLY A 60 13.44 -13.51 9.43
N GLN A 61 13.93 -12.94 8.32
CA GLN A 61 15.04 -11.99 8.35
C GLN A 61 14.58 -10.64 8.88
N GLN A 62 15.43 -9.97 9.68
CA GLN A 62 15.17 -8.61 10.15
C GLN A 62 15.69 -7.60 9.11
N LEU A 63 14.90 -7.37 8.07
CA LEU A 63 15.25 -6.43 6.99
C LEU A 63 14.60 -5.05 7.18
N SER A 64 13.81 -4.87 8.23
CA SER A 64 13.10 -3.62 8.54
C SER A 64 13.09 -3.32 10.03
N SER A 65 13.27 -2.05 10.37
CA SER A 65 13.17 -1.53 11.74
C SER A 65 11.77 -1.11 12.13
N ILE A 66 10.79 -1.16 11.20
CA ILE A 66 9.42 -0.72 11.46
C ILE A 66 8.81 -1.45 12.67
N SER A 67 8.15 -0.72 13.57
CA SER A 67 7.50 -1.28 14.78
C SER A 67 6.21 -0.54 15.09
N LEU A 68 5.33 -1.15 15.83
CA LEU A 68 4.22 -0.47 16.49
C LEU A 68 4.72 0.15 17.80
N PRO A 69 4.03 1.17 18.36
CA PRO A 69 4.28 1.65 19.70
C PRO A 69 4.13 0.52 20.73
N ASP A 70 4.94 0.55 21.81
CA ASP A 70 5.00 -0.52 22.81
C ASP A 70 3.70 -0.66 23.62
N ASP A 71 2.91 0.40 23.71
CA ASP A 71 1.61 0.45 24.40
C ASP A 71 0.45 -0.13 23.60
N VAL A 72 0.67 -0.42 22.29
CA VAL A 72 -0.35 -1.04 21.43
C VAL A 72 -0.42 -2.55 21.67
N PRO A 73 -1.54 -3.06 22.22
CA PRO A 73 -1.70 -4.49 22.41
C PRO A 73 -1.56 -5.24 21.08
N THR A 74 -0.51 -6.03 20.95
CA THR A 74 -0.20 -6.72 19.69
C THR A 74 -0.08 -8.22 19.90
N TYR A 75 -0.72 -9.00 19.04
CA TYR A 75 -0.52 -10.44 18.96
C TYR A 75 0.06 -10.83 17.60
N ASP A 76 1.35 -11.17 17.54
CA ASP A 76 2.04 -11.68 16.34
C ASP A 76 2.05 -13.20 16.37
N GLY A 77 1.04 -13.83 15.81
CA GLY A 77 0.97 -15.27 15.90
C GLY A 77 -0.11 -15.99 15.12
N LEU A 78 -1.00 -15.29 14.39
CA LEU A 78 -1.98 -15.96 13.56
C LEU A 78 -1.29 -16.72 12.43
N ASP A 79 -1.57 -18.00 12.31
CA ASP A 79 -0.91 -18.91 11.38
C ASP A 79 -1.95 -19.60 10.48
N TYR A 80 -1.61 -19.88 9.23
CA TYR A 80 -2.46 -20.63 8.30
C TYR A 80 -2.84 -22.02 8.81
N PHE A 81 -1.99 -22.62 9.66
CA PHE A 81 -2.18 -23.97 10.20
C PHE A 81 -3.11 -24.01 11.41
N TRP A 82 -3.63 -22.91 11.84
CA TRP A 82 -4.54 -22.73 12.99
C TRP A 82 -4.04 -23.32 14.30
N GLY A 83 -4.11 -24.59 14.58
CA GLY A 83 -3.64 -25.23 15.81
C GLY A 83 -3.68 -24.34 17.07
N PRO A 84 -2.63 -24.32 17.89
CA PRO A 84 -2.56 -23.45 19.06
C PRO A 84 -2.63 -21.97 18.75
N SER A 85 -2.27 -21.55 17.51
CA SER A 85 -2.31 -20.15 17.09
C SER A 85 -3.74 -19.62 17.01
N ALA A 86 -4.69 -20.42 16.53
CA ALA A 86 -6.10 -20.03 16.49
C ALA A 86 -6.65 -19.82 17.89
N ILE A 87 -6.38 -20.72 18.83
CA ILE A 87 -6.86 -20.60 20.23
C ILE A 87 -6.34 -19.30 20.85
N ARG A 88 -5.04 -19.01 20.71
CA ARG A 88 -4.46 -17.77 21.25
C ARG A 88 -5.03 -16.53 20.57
N THR A 89 -5.27 -16.58 19.26
CA THR A 89 -5.93 -15.51 18.51
C THR A 89 -7.35 -15.25 19.05
N LEU A 90 -8.13 -16.29 19.27
CA LEU A 90 -9.49 -16.15 19.81
C LEU A 90 -9.49 -15.62 21.24
N LEU A 91 -8.54 -16.06 22.08
CA LEU A 91 -8.35 -15.51 23.42
C LEU A 91 -7.94 -14.03 23.36
N PHE A 92 -7.10 -13.63 22.41
CA PHE A 92 -6.74 -12.24 22.21
C PHE A 92 -7.97 -11.40 21.82
N LEU A 93 -8.76 -11.84 20.81
CA LEU A 93 -10.01 -11.16 20.45
C LEU A 93 -10.95 -11.02 21.67
N HIS A 94 -11.12 -12.12 22.41
CA HIS A 94 -12.00 -12.10 23.58
C HIS A 94 -11.52 -11.15 24.67
N ARG A 95 -10.22 -11.02 24.89
CA ARG A 95 -9.65 -10.08 25.87
C ARG A 95 -9.79 -8.62 25.42
N GLN A 96 -9.60 -8.35 24.13
CA GLN A 96 -9.66 -6.99 23.61
C GLN A 96 -11.09 -6.47 23.44
N GLN A 97 -12.10 -7.37 23.33
CA GLN A 97 -13.52 -7.02 23.17
C GLN A 97 -13.71 -5.90 22.12
N PRO A 98 -13.33 -6.12 20.85
CA PRO A 98 -13.39 -5.08 19.84
C PRO A 98 -14.83 -4.71 19.48
N ASP A 99 -15.06 -3.44 19.18
CA ASP A 99 -16.30 -2.96 18.58
C ASP A 99 -16.24 -3.07 17.05
N VAL A 100 -14.99 -2.98 16.47
CA VAL A 100 -14.74 -3.14 15.04
C VAL A 100 -13.49 -3.98 14.79
N LEU A 101 -13.56 -4.84 13.77
CA LEU A 101 -12.45 -5.65 13.26
C LEU A 101 -12.16 -5.23 11.81
N VAL A 102 -10.96 -4.71 11.53
CA VAL A 102 -10.48 -4.34 10.20
C VAL A 102 -9.58 -5.45 9.66
N LEU A 103 -9.96 -6.06 8.54
CA LEU A 103 -9.27 -7.18 7.91
C LEU A 103 -8.61 -6.71 6.60
N GLN A 104 -7.30 -6.67 6.54
CA GLN A 104 -6.55 -6.30 5.35
C GLN A 104 -6.50 -7.46 4.35
N TRP A 105 -7.11 -7.27 3.18
CA TRP A 105 -7.18 -8.27 2.12
C TRP A 105 -6.16 -8.00 1.01
N TRP A 106 -5.22 -8.91 0.78
CA TRP A 106 -4.21 -8.81 -0.29
C TRP A 106 -4.00 -10.12 -1.04
N THR A 107 -4.58 -11.21 -0.56
CA THR A 107 -4.51 -12.53 -1.20
C THR A 107 -5.64 -13.42 -0.70
N GLY A 108 -6.17 -14.28 -1.57
CA GLY A 108 -7.20 -15.24 -1.19
C GLY A 108 -6.78 -16.27 -0.14
N THR A 109 -5.48 -16.42 0.12
CA THR A 109 -4.97 -17.35 1.12
C THR A 109 -5.32 -16.97 2.57
N VAL A 110 -5.69 -15.70 2.84
CA VAL A 110 -6.16 -15.26 4.16
C VAL A 110 -7.60 -15.64 4.47
N LEU A 111 -8.39 -16.00 3.45
CA LEU A 111 -9.85 -16.12 3.52
C LEU A 111 -10.34 -17.06 4.63
N HIS A 112 -9.73 -18.23 4.79
CA HIS A 112 -10.14 -19.19 5.84
C HIS A 112 -9.94 -18.62 7.25
N SER A 113 -8.85 -17.90 7.50
CA SER A 113 -8.61 -17.23 8.77
C SER A 113 -9.59 -16.09 9.01
N TYR A 114 -9.87 -15.30 7.96
CA TYR A 114 -10.81 -14.18 8.04
C TYR A 114 -12.26 -14.62 8.26
N LEU A 115 -12.64 -15.76 7.70
CA LEU A 115 -13.95 -16.38 8.01
C LEU A 115 -14.09 -16.72 9.50
N LEU A 116 -13.05 -17.30 10.09
CA LEU A 116 -13.04 -17.60 11.53
C LEU A 116 -13.09 -16.32 12.37
N LEU A 117 -12.21 -15.37 12.07
CA LEU A 117 -12.14 -14.09 12.79
C LEU A 117 -13.44 -13.32 12.70
N SER A 118 -14.03 -13.20 11.51
CA SER A 118 -15.30 -12.51 11.28
C SER A 118 -16.46 -13.19 12.01
N PHE A 119 -16.47 -14.52 12.06
CA PHE A 119 -17.50 -15.26 12.82
C PHE A 119 -17.42 -14.97 14.31
N VAL A 120 -16.22 -15.02 14.89
CA VAL A 120 -16.03 -14.79 16.32
C VAL A 120 -16.25 -13.31 16.67
N ALA A 121 -15.72 -12.39 15.89
CA ALA A 121 -15.91 -10.95 16.10
C ALA A 121 -17.42 -10.60 16.16
N ARG A 122 -18.20 -11.09 15.21
CA ARG A 122 -19.66 -10.88 15.21
C ARG A 122 -20.36 -11.49 16.41
N ARG A 123 -19.87 -12.61 16.94
CA ARG A 123 -20.40 -13.21 18.20
C ARG A 123 -20.08 -12.35 19.42
N LEU A 124 -19.01 -11.56 19.36
CA LEU A 124 -18.66 -10.56 20.36
C LEU A 124 -19.39 -9.21 20.15
N GLY A 125 -20.22 -9.10 19.11
CA GLY A 125 -20.94 -7.86 18.76
C GLY A 125 -20.17 -6.92 17.82
N ALA A 126 -18.93 -7.25 17.45
CA ALA A 126 -18.10 -6.40 16.62
C ALA A 126 -18.58 -6.32 15.15
N LYS A 127 -18.46 -5.14 14.56
CA LYS A 127 -18.60 -4.94 13.11
C LYS A 127 -17.32 -5.38 12.41
N VAL A 128 -17.43 -5.79 11.15
CA VAL A 128 -16.28 -6.24 10.34
C VAL A 128 -16.13 -5.34 9.13
N ILE A 129 -14.93 -4.82 8.92
CA ILE A 129 -14.50 -4.08 7.73
C ILE A 129 -13.48 -4.95 6.99
N VAL A 130 -13.57 -5.03 5.67
CA VAL A 130 -12.51 -5.58 4.81
C VAL A 130 -11.87 -4.43 4.05
N GLU A 131 -10.56 -4.30 4.16
CA GLU A 131 -9.74 -3.35 3.43
C GLU A 131 -9.01 -4.07 2.29
N PHE A 132 -9.29 -3.69 1.04
CA PHE A 132 -8.67 -4.30 -0.13
C PHE A 132 -7.40 -3.56 -0.53
N HIS A 133 -6.27 -4.28 -0.54
CA HIS A 133 -4.99 -3.82 -1.08
C HIS A 133 -4.71 -4.37 -2.48
N GLU A 134 -5.22 -5.55 -2.77
CA GLU A 134 -5.26 -6.13 -4.10
C GLU A 134 -6.71 -6.45 -4.43
N SER A 135 -7.29 -5.70 -5.35
CA SER A 135 -8.69 -5.86 -5.77
C SER A 135 -8.90 -7.15 -6.57
N LEU A 136 -7.86 -7.61 -7.26
CA LEU A 136 -7.80 -8.89 -7.98
C LEU A 136 -6.38 -9.45 -7.81
N ASP A 137 -6.19 -10.43 -6.93
CA ASP A 137 -4.89 -11.06 -6.72
C ASP A 137 -4.37 -11.72 -8.02
N PRO A 138 -3.22 -11.30 -8.57
CA PRO A 138 -2.63 -11.96 -9.73
C PRO A 138 -2.28 -13.43 -9.47
N GLY A 139 -2.01 -13.80 -8.21
CA GLY A 139 -1.83 -15.20 -7.80
C GLY A 139 -3.10 -16.03 -7.95
N GLU A 140 -4.28 -15.44 -7.72
CA GLU A 140 -5.56 -16.10 -7.97
C GLU A 140 -5.79 -16.36 -9.45
N GLN A 141 -5.36 -15.45 -10.33
CA GLN A 141 -5.49 -15.61 -11.78
C GLN A 141 -4.63 -16.77 -12.31
N ASN A 142 -3.48 -17.03 -11.68
CA ASN A 142 -2.55 -18.09 -12.08
C ASN A 142 -2.90 -19.47 -11.47
N HIS A 143 -3.73 -19.54 -10.41
CA HIS A 143 -4.09 -20.76 -9.71
C HIS A 143 -5.60 -20.99 -9.71
N ARG A 144 -6.11 -21.72 -10.72
CA ARG A 144 -7.55 -21.99 -10.91
C ARG A 144 -8.27 -22.52 -9.66
N PHE A 145 -7.59 -23.32 -8.84
CA PHE A 145 -8.18 -23.83 -7.59
C PHE A 145 -8.32 -22.72 -6.53
N LEU A 146 -7.34 -21.83 -6.40
CA LEU A 146 -7.43 -20.69 -5.48
C LEU A 146 -8.52 -19.72 -5.94
N ALA A 147 -8.57 -19.39 -7.22
CA ALA A 147 -9.62 -18.55 -7.79
C ALA A 147 -11.02 -19.12 -7.56
N ALA A 148 -11.20 -20.42 -7.80
CA ALA A 148 -12.47 -21.11 -7.55
C ALA A 148 -12.84 -21.09 -6.05
N TYR A 149 -11.86 -21.33 -5.17
CA TYR A 149 -12.04 -21.25 -3.72
C TYR A 149 -12.48 -19.85 -3.29
N VAL A 150 -11.77 -18.81 -3.70
CA VAL A 150 -12.10 -17.42 -3.36
C VAL A 150 -13.50 -17.08 -3.88
N ARG A 151 -13.80 -17.36 -5.15
CA ARG A 151 -15.11 -17.08 -5.74
C ARG A 151 -16.26 -17.77 -5.00
N LEU A 152 -16.06 -19.01 -4.55
CA LEU A 152 -17.10 -19.79 -3.87
C LEU A 152 -17.28 -19.41 -2.40
N VAL A 153 -16.19 -19.02 -1.73
CA VAL A 153 -16.16 -18.90 -0.27
C VAL A 153 -16.19 -17.45 0.21
N SER A 154 -15.58 -16.49 -0.52
CA SER A 154 -15.55 -15.08 -0.13
C SER A 154 -16.93 -14.45 0.09
N PRO A 155 -18.02 -14.83 -0.63
CA PRO A 155 -19.34 -14.28 -0.34
C PRO A 155 -19.83 -14.54 1.09
N ARG A 156 -19.31 -15.62 1.73
CA ARG A 156 -19.63 -15.90 3.14
C ARG A 156 -18.96 -14.93 4.11
N LEU A 157 -17.77 -14.45 3.78
CA LEU A 157 -17.09 -13.40 4.53
C LEU A 157 -17.77 -12.06 4.27
N PHE A 158 -17.96 -11.70 2.99
CA PHE A 158 -18.44 -10.36 2.61
C PHE A 158 -19.85 -10.06 3.10
N ARG A 159 -20.74 -11.05 3.16
CA ARG A 159 -22.07 -10.90 3.81
C ARG A 159 -22.01 -10.61 5.32
N ARG A 160 -20.86 -10.79 5.96
CA ARG A 160 -20.66 -10.46 7.38
C ARG A 160 -20.06 -9.07 7.59
N CYS A 161 -19.56 -8.44 6.52
CA CYS A 161 -18.93 -7.14 6.58
C CYS A 161 -19.97 -6.02 6.68
N ALA A 162 -19.66 -5.03 7.47
CA ALA A 162 -20.46 -3.82 7.62
C ALA A 162 -20.01 -2.73 6.63
N ALA A 163 -18.72 -2.76 6.23
CA ALA A 163 -18.17 -1.87 5.22
C ALA A 163 -16.95 -2.50 4.54
N PHE A 164 -16.55 -1.89 3.42
CA PHE A 164 -15.34 -2.22 2.69
C PHE A 164 -14.54 -0.94 2.46
N VAL A 165 -13.22 -1.04 2.52
CA VAL A 165 -12.31 0.05 2.22
C VAL A 165 -11.48 -0.32 1.00
N VAL A 166 -11.33 0.63 0.09
CA VAL A 166 -10.44 0.59 -1.07
C VAL A 166 -9.66 1.90 -1.14
N HIS A 167 -8.62 1.96 -1.96
CA HIS A 167 -7.72 3.12 -1.99
C HIS A 167 -7.89 4.02 -3.22
N SER A 168 -8.72 3.61 -4.18
CA SER A 168 -9.01 4.37 -5.41
C SER A 168 -10.43 4.11 -5.92
N ASP A 169 -10.91 4.98 -6.79
CA ASP A 169 -12.20 4.78 -7.45
C ASP A 169 -12.16 3.60 -8.44
N SER A 170 -11.02 3.39 -9.11
CA SER A 170 -10.77 2.20 -9.93
C SER A 170 -10.89 0.91 -9.12
N ASP A 171 -10.34 0.86 -7.91
CA ASP A 171 -10.46 -0.29 -7.02
C ASP A 171 -11.90 -0.51 -6.56
N ARG A 172 -12.64 0.58 -6.29
CA ARG A 172 -14.08 0.52 -5.94
C ARG A 172 -14.88 -0.19 -7.04
N GLU A 173 -14.63 0.17 -8.29
CA GLU A 173 -15.32 -0.45 -9.42
C GLU A 173 -14.91 -1.92 -9.62
N LEU A 174 -13.63 -2.25 -9.45
CA LEU A 174 -13.12 -3.62 -9.51
C LEU A 174 -13.71 -4.51 -8.41
N VAL A 175 -13.78 -4.02 -7.18
CA VAL A 175 -14.37 -4.75 -6.05
C VAL A 175 -15.88 -4.91 -6.23
N ARG A 176 -16.57 -3.87 -6.70
CA ARG A 176 -18.00 -3.92 -7.01
C ARG A 176 -18.30 -5.00 -8.04
N SER A 177 -17.60 -4.98 -9.17
CA SER A 177 -17.85 -5.90 -10.29
C SER A 177 -17.32 -7.31 -10.02
N GLY A 178 -16.14 -7.43 -9.40
CA GLY A 178 -15.48 -8.71 -9.17
C GLY A 178 -16.12 -9.55 -8.06
N TYR A 179 -16.64 -8.90 -7.01
CA TYR A 179 -17.19 -9.59 -5.83
C TYR A 179 -18.68 -9.33 -5.59
N ASN A 180 -19.34 -8.60 -6.47
CA ASN A 180 -20.76 -8.23 -6.36
C ASN A 180 -21.10 -7.58 -5.00
N ILE A 181 -20.25 -6.62 -4.59
CA ILE A 181 -20.40 -5.85 -3.34
C ILE A 181 -21.25 -4.61 -3.61
N ASP A 182 -22.18 -4.28 -2.69
CA ASP A 182 -22.96 -3.06 -2.76
C ASP A 182 -22.05 -1.82 -2.70
N PRO A 183 -22.07 -0.94 -3.71
CA PRO A 183 -21.28 0.30 -3.73
C PRO A 183 -21.47 1.19 -2.50
N ALA A 184 -22.65 1.19 -1.90
CA ALA A 184 -22.96 1.99 -0.70
C ALA A 184 -22.10 1.58 0.52
N LEU A 185 -21.66 0.32 0.55
CA LEU A 185 -20.79 -0.21 1.60
C LEU A 185 -19.30 0.02 1.34
N VAL A 186 -18.90 0.49 0.14
CA VAL A 186 -17.51 0.69 -0.24
C VAL A 186 -17.10 2.14 0.00
N LYS A 187 -16.08 2.34 0.82
CA LYS A 187 -15.47 3.65 1.10
C LYS A 187 -14.09 3.72 0.46
N VAL A 188 -13.83 4.82 -0.24
CA VAL A 188 -12.50 5.13 -0.76
C VAL A 188 -11.75 5.90 0.32
N ILE A 189 -10.65 5.34 0.80
CA ILE A 189 -9.72 6.00 1.72
C ILE A 189 -8.35 5.93 1.05
N PRO A 190 -7.81 7.04 0.53
CA PRO A 190 -6.54 7.04 -0.17
C PRO A 190 -5.39 6.52 0.67
N HIS A 191 -4.41 5.91 0.00
CA HIS A 191 -3.20 5.42 0.64
C HIS A 191 -2.31 6.59 1.07
N ALA A 192 -1.82 6.59 2.30
CA ALA A 192 -0.86 7.59 2.76
C ALA A 192 0.55 7.34 2.24
N VAL A 193 1.39 8.37 2.22
CA VAL A 193 2.81 8.22 1.90
C VAL A 193 3.55 7.45 3.00
N TYR A 194 4.62 6.77 2.63
CA TYR A 194 5.54 6.18 3.60
C TYR A 194 6.51 7.26 4.10
N ASP A 195 6.28 7.73 5.31
CA ASP A 195 7.04 8.80 5.98
C ASP A 195 8.15 8.30 6.93
N HIS A 196 8.27 7.00 7.13
CA HIS A 196 9.29 6.40 7.99
C HIS A 196 10.70 6.45 7.38
N HIS A 197 10.80 6.78 6.10
CA HIS A 197 12.03 7.05 5.36
C HIS A 197 12.26 8.57 5.14
N ALA A 198 11.53 9.43 5.85
CA ALA A 198 11.65 10.88 5.69
C ALA A 198 13.08 11.34 6.04
N VAL A 199 13.96 11.34 5.05
CA VAL A 199 15.30 11.91 5.18
C VAL A 199 15.20 13.39 4.93
N THR A 200 15.33 14.16 6.01
CA THR A 200 15.57 15.60 5.95
C THR A 200 17.03 15.84 5.53
N GLY A 201 17.32 15.78 4.25
CA GLY A 201 18.64 16.06 3.72
C GLY A 201 18.54 16.72 2.34
N ALA A 202 19.28 17.82 2.15
CA ALA A 202 19.45 18.39 0.82
C ALA A 202 20.13 17.34 -0.07
N ARG A 203 19.53 17.07 -1.23
CA ARG A 203 20.13 16.19 -2.24
C ARG A 203 21.44 16.80 -2.75
N ALA A 204 22.41 15.92 -2.98
CA ALA A 204 23.61 16.33 -3.68
C ALA A 204 23.24 16.85 -5.10
N PRO A 205 23.82 17.98 -5.55
CA PRO A 205 23.64 18.43 -6.90
C PRO A 205 24.14 17.36 -7.88
N ARG A 206 23.57 17.28 -9.07
CA ARG A 206 24.06 16.43 -10.17
C ARG A 206 25.36 17.03 -10.74
N PRO A 207 26.55 16.59 -10.33
CA PRO A 207 27.79 17.21 -10.77
C PRO A 207 28.10 16.97 -12.24
N ASP A 208 27.56 15.90 -12.81
CA ASP A 208 27.80 15.43 -14.18
C ASP A 208 26.61 15.64 -15.15
N GLY A 209 25.50 16.21 -14.67
CA GLY A 209 24.29 16.41 -15.47
C GLY A 209 23.55 15.12 -15.84
N ILE A 210 23.95 13.98 -15.28
CA ILE A 210 23.34 12.67 -15.52
C ILE A 210 22.08 12.51 -14.65
N CYS A 211 20.98 12.07 -15.28
CA CYS A 211 19.72 11.76 -14.60
C CYS A 211 19.72 10.29 -14.14
N ASN A 212 19.62 10.07 -12.84
CA ASN A 212 19.55 8.73 -12.25
C ASN A 212 18.11 8.25 -12.20
N LEU A 213 17.77 7.30 -13.05
CA LEU A 213 16.48 6.61 -13.07
C LEU A 213 16.48 5.44 -12.09
N LEU A 214 15.37 5.23 -11.41
CA LEU A 214 15.17 4.09 -10.51
C LEU A 214 13.92 3.30 -10.89
N PHE A 215 14.09 2.00 -11.14
CA PHE A 215 13.03 1.00 -11.02
C PHE A 215 13.24 0.25 -9.71
N PHE A 216 12.23 0.20 -8.84
CA PHE A 216 12.31 -0.42 -7.53
C PHE A 216 11.15 -1.38 -7.28
N GLY A 217 11.42 -2.50 -6.57
CA GLY A 217 10.43 -3.47 -6.14
C GLY A 217 10.51 -4.82 -6.85
N LEU A 218 9.53 -5.69 -6.61
CA LEU A 218 9.53 -7.03 -7.20
C LEU A 218 9.50 -6.99 -8.72
N ILE A 219 10.42 -7.71 -9.36
CA ILE A 219 10.48 -7.85 -10.81
C ILE A 219 9.50 -8.94 -11.21
N ARG A 220 8.38 -8.52 -11.81
CA ARG A 220 7.27 -9.35 -12.29
C ARG A 220 6.83 -8.89 -13.68
N PRO A 221 6.24 -9.74 -14.53
CA PRO A 221 5.81 -9.34 -15.87
C PRO A 221 4.85 -8.14 -15.88
N VAL A 222 3.97 -8.08 -14.87
CA VAL A 222 2.99 -6.99 -14.70
C VAL A 222 3.62 -5.65 -14.38
N LYS A 223 4.90 -5.61 -13.98
CA LYS A 223 5.63 -4.39 -13.64
C LYS A 223 6.31 -3.73 -14.83
N GLY A 224 6.27 -4.35 -16.03
CA GLY A 224 6.67 -3.72 -17.30
C GLY A 224 8.13 -3.29 -17.37
N LEU A 225 9.05 -3.95 -16.65
CA LEU A 225 10.47 -3.60 -16.67
C LEU A 225 11.07 -3.74 -18.07
N ASP A 226 10.58 -4.66 -18.89
CA ASP A 226 10.95 -4.83 -20.30
C ASP A 226 10.58 -3.61 -21.15
N ASP A 227 9.45 -2.93 -20.85
CA ASP A 227 9.10 -1.66 -21.53
C ASP A 227 10.10 -0.55 -21.17
N LEU A 228 10.60 -0.51 -19.93
CA LEU A 228 11.61 0.47 -19.51
C LEU A 228 12.97 0.18 -20.16
N ILE A 229 13.38 -1.07 -20.26
CA ILE A 229 14.61 -1.44 -20.97
C ILE A 229 14.47 -1.08 -22.46
N GLY A 230 13.32 -1.38 -23.07
CA GLY A 230 13.01 -0.97 -24.43
C GLY A 230 13.04 0.56 -24.63
N ALA A 231 12.58 1.33 -23.64
CA ALA A 231 12.66 2.80 -23.69
C ALA A 231 14.12 3.29 -23.67
N MET A 232 14.99 2.66 -22.87
CA MET A 232 16.44 2.95 -22.91
C MET A 232 17.05 2.61 -24.28
N ASP A 233 16.66 1.49 -24.89
CA ASP A 233 17.18 1.04 -26.19
C ASP A 233 16.74 1.93 -27.39
N LEU A 234 15.67 2.73 -27.21
CA LEU A 234 15.23 3.72 -28.20
C LEU A 234 16.09 4.98 -28.22
N MET A 235 16.88 5.26 -27.19
CA MET A 235 17.77 6.41 -27.11
C MET A 235 18.96 6.20 -28.06
N ASP A 236 19.48 7.28 -28.66
CA ASP A 236 20.81 7.24 -29.25
C ASP A 236 21.90 7.29 -28.16
N ASP A 237 23.18 7.10 -28.58
CA ASP A 237 24.29 7.01 -27.64
C ASP A 237 24.55 8.33 -26.88
N VAL A 238 24.24 9.47 -27.50
CA VAL A 238 24.39 10.81 -26.89
C VAL A 238 23.32 11.01 -25.83
N GLU A 239 22.08 10.68 -26.13
CA GLU A 239 20.97 10.78 -25.22
C GLU A 239 21.13 9.80 -24.06
N ALA A 240 21.41 8.51 -24.34
CA ALA A 240 21.63 7.49 -23.32
C ALA A 240 22.77 7.85 -22.36
N GLY A 241 23.79 8.58 -22.86
CA GLY A 241 24.87 9.12 -22.04
C GLY A 241 24.42 10.07 -20.93
N GLN A 242 23.20 10.61 -21.01
CA GLN A 242 22.62 11.53 -20.03
C GLN A 242 21.79 10.82 -18.94
N TYR A 243 21.68 9.49 -18.99
CA TYR A 243 20.90 8.71 -18.04
C TYR A 243 21.71 7.56 -17.45
N ARG A 244 21.34 7.15 -16.25
CA ARG A 244 21.72 5.89 -15.63
C ARG A 244 20.47 5.25 -15.06
N LEU A 245 20.23 3.99 -15.39
CA LEU A 245 19.11 3.21 -14.85
C LEU A 245 19.62 2.26 -13.77
N THR A 246 19.06 2.36 -12.57
CA THR A 246 19.26 1.39 -11.52
C THR A 246 17.98 0.56 -11.33
N ILE A 247 18.10 -0.75 -11.48
CA ILE A 247 17.01 -1.72 -11.28
C ILE A 247 17.29 -2.44 -9.96
N VAL A 248 16.40 -2.26 -8.98
CA VAL A 248 16.53 -2.86 -7.65
C VAL A 248 15.31 -3.70 -7.35
N GLY A 249 15.49 -5.01 -7.16
CA GLY A 249 14.41 -5.90 -6.77
C GLY A 249 14.68 -7.37 -7.05
N GLU A 250 13.92 -8.21 -6.39
CA GLU A 250 14.00 -9.66 -6.54
C GLU A 250 13.09 -10.13 -7.69
N THR A 251 13.59 -11.02 -8.53
CA THR A 251 12.81 -11.63 -9.62
C THR A 251 11.81 -12.63 -9.10
N TRP A 252 10.58 -12.53 -9.60
CA TRP A 252 9.52 -13.49 -9.38
C TRP A 252 8.92 -13.93 -10.70
N GLU A 253 8.22 -15.07 -10.72
CA GLU A 253 7.42 -15.52 -11.87
C GLU A 253 8.23 -15.70 -13.17
N ASN A 254 9.42 -16.30 -13.06
CA ASN A 254 10.31 -16.57 -14.20
C ASN A 254 10.70 -15.30 -14.99
N CYS A 255 11.02 -14.22 -14.29
CA CYS A 255 11.45 -12.95 -14.88
C CYS A 255 12.96 -12.89 -15.17
N GLU A 256 13.70 -14.00 -15.07
CA GLU A 256 15.10 -14.07 -15.48
C GLU A 256 15.35 -13.58 -16.91
N PRO A 257 14.47 -13.86 -17.91
CA PRO A 257 14.61 -13.31 -19.26
C PRO A 257 14.61 -11.78 -19.30
N ILE A 258 13.84 -11.11 -18.44
CA ILE A 258 13.82 -9.63 -18.37
C ILE A 258 15.14 -9.09 -17.81
N VAL A 259 15.72 -9.76 -16.81
CA VAL A 259 17.05 -9.43 -16.29
C VAL A 259 18.12 -9.65 -17.35
N GLN A 260 17.99 -10.70 -18.16
CA GLN A 260 18.90 -10.97 -19.27
C GLN A 260 18.77 -9.91 -20.37
N MET A 261 17.55 -9.49 -20.71
CA MET A 261 17.29 -8.38 -21.65
C MET A 261 18.02 -7.10 -21.23
N ALA A 262 18.02 -6.76 -19.93
CA ALA A 262 18.75 -5.58 -19.44
C ALA A 262 20.27 -5.72 -19.59
N ARG A 263 20.83 -6.94 -19.50
CA ARG A 263 22.25 -7.20 -19.74
C ARG A 263 22.64 -7.18 -21.23
N GLU A 264 21.68 -7.46 -22.10
CA GLU A 264 21.84 -7.50 -23.55
C GLU A 264 21.40 -6.19 -24.21
N SER A 265 20.89 -5.21 -23.45
CA SER A 265 20.53 -3.87 -23.93
C SER A 265 21.73 -3.22 -24.62
N ARG A 266 21.45 -2.46 -25.69
CA ARG A 266 22.50 -1.67 -26.38
C ARG A 266 23.19 -0.64 -25.47
N HIS A 267 22.54 -0.29 -24.34
CA HIS A 267 23.06 0.62 -23.31
C HIS A 267 23.27 -0.09 -21.98
N ALA A 268 23.66 -1.37 -22.00
CA ALA A 268 23.87 -2.20 -20.80
C ALA A 268 24.91 -1.59 -19.83
N ASP A 269 25.87 -0.81 -20.34
CA ASP A 269 26.85 -0.05 -19.56
C ASP A 269 26.21 1.07 -18.70
N ARG A 270 24.99 1.47 -19.02
CA ARG A 270 24.19 2.46 -18.31
C ARG A 270 23.14 1.84 -17.37
N ILE A 271 23.03 0.50 -17.33
CA ILE A 271 22.03 -0.22 -16.53
C ILE A 271 22.72 -1.00 -15.42
N THR A 272 22.37 -0.68 -14.19
CA THR A 272 22.80 -1.43 -12.99
C THR A 272 21.67 -2.28 -12.48
N ILE A 273 21.93 -3.58 -12.23
CA ILE A 273 20.92 -4.53 -11.74
C ILE A 273 21.30 -5.05 -10.36
N VAL A 274 20.42 -4.86 -9.39
CA VAL A 274 20.50 -5.40 -8.02
C VAL A 274 19.36 -6.39 -7.85
N ASN A 275 19.58 -7.62 -8.35
CA ASN A 275 18.54 -8.68 -8.34
C ASN A 275 18.49 -9.39 -7.00
N ARG A 276 18.00 -8.70 -5.98
CA ARG A 276 17.73 -9.22 -4.63
C ARG A 276 16.78 -8.28 -3.88
N TYR A 277 16.23 -8.77 -2.81
CA TYR A 277 15.58 -7.91 -1.83
C TYR A 277 16.64 -7.08 -1.08
N VAL A 278 16.36 -5.81 -0.82
CA VAL A 278 17.23 -4.88 -0.08
C VAL A 278 16.60 -4.50 1.25
N SER A 279 17.43 -4.15 2.24
CA SER A 279 16.95 -3.63 3.52
C SER A 279 16.39 -2.21 3.38
N ASP A 280 15.70 -1.72 4.42
CA ASP A 280 15.19 -0.34 4.44
C ASP A 280 16.32 0.68 4.27
N GLU A 281 17.44 0.47 4.98
CA GLU A 281 18.62 1.35 4.92
C GLU A 281 19.25 1.38 3.52
N GLU A 282 19.34 0.23 2.85
CA GLU A 282 19.80 0.18 1.46
C GLU A 282 18.80 0.85 0.50
N ALA A 283 17.49 0.69 0.73
CA ALA A 283 16.44 1.34 -0.05
C ALA A 283 16.56 2.86 0.04
N ASP A 284 16.77 3.41 1.25
CA ASP A 284 17.03 4.83 1.46
C ASP A 284 18.18 5.32 0.58
N GLY A 285 19.28 4.57 0.54
CA GLY A 285 20.43 4.89 -0.31
C GLY A 285 20.07 4.99 -1.79
N TYR A 286 19.23 4.10 -2.30
CA TYR A 286 18.78 4.16 -3.70
C TYR A 286 17.87 5.36 -3.96
N PHE A 287 16.84 5.58 -3.13
CA PHE A 287 15.92 6.71 -3.33
C PHE A 287 16.59 8.07 -3.20
N LEU A 288 17.53 8.23 -2.26
CA LEU A 288 18.32 9.47 -2.10
C LEU A 288 19.21 9.80 -3.29
N ASN A 289 19.69 8.79 -4.00
CA ASN A 289 20.54 8.97 -5.19
C ASN A 289 19.74 8.93 -6.51
N THR A 290 18.41 8.92 -6.45
CA THR A 290 17.52 8.87 -7.62
C THR A 290 17.02 10.27 -7.98
N ASP A 291 16.96 10.59 -9.23
CA ASP A 291 16.37 11.82 -9.74
C ASP A 291 14.95 11.62 -10.24
N LEU A 292 14.64 10.44 -10.75
CA LEU A 292 13.35 10.10 -11.33
C LEU A 292 13.03 8.62 -11.11
N VAL A 293 11.88 8.35 -10.51
CA VAL A 293 11.37 6.97 -10.34
C VAL A 293 10.50 6.62 -11.55
N VAL A 294 10.67 5.41 -12.09
CA VAL A 294 9.90 4.95 -13.25
C VAL A 294 9.09 3.71 -12.90
N LEU A 295 7.77 3.78 -13.06
CA LEU A 295 6.79 2.74 -12.74
C LEU A 295 6.01 2.32 -14.00
N PRO A 296 6.60 1.49 -14.90
CA PRO A 296 6.05 1.16 -16.21
C PRO A 296 5.00 0.03 -16.12
N TYR A 297 4.15 0.06 -15.10
CA TYR A 297 3.26 -1.04 -14.75
C TYR A 297 2.20 -1.26 -15.83
N ARG A 298 1.88 -2.53 -16.10
CA ARG A 298 0.81 -2.93 -17.02
C ARG A 298 -0.54 -3.04 -16.32
N LYS A 299 -0.50 -3.24 -15.00
CA LYS A 299 -1.68 -3.32 -14.14
C LYS A 299 -1.27 -3.05 -12.69
N SER A 300 -2.04 -2.26 -11.97
CA SER A 300 -1.82 -2.02 -10.54
C SER A 300 -3.10 -1.53 -9.87
N SER A 301 -3.44 -2.08 -8.72
CA SER A 301 -4.40 -1.47 -7.79
C SER A 301 -3.74 -0.30 -7.06
N GLN A 302 -2.66 -0.59 -6.34
CA GLN A 302 -1.87 0.40 -5.61
C GLN A 302 -0.38 0.11 -5.78
N SER A 303 0.47 1.12 -5.51
CA SER A 303 1.92 0.95 -5.56
C SER A 303 2.60 1.52 -4.33
N GLY A 304 3.08 0.63 -3.44
CA GLY A 304 3.90 1.05 -2.31
C GLY A 304 5.17 1.81 -2.75
N VAL A 305 5.71 1.50 -3.95
CA VAL A 305 6.87 2.21 -4.50
C VAL A 305 6.53 3.63 -4.91
N LEU A 306 5.32 3.88 -5.46
CA LEU A 306 4.85 5.23 -5.74
C LEU A 306 4.79 6.06 -4.45
N HIS A 307 4.13 5.54 -3.41
CA HIS A 307 3.99 6.24 -2.13
C HIS A 307 5.33 6.41 -1.41
N LEU A 308 6.29 5.51 -1.63
CA LEU A 308 7.65 5.66 -1.16
C LEU A 308 8.36 6.81 -1.91
N ALA A 309 8.29 6.85 -3.24
CA ALA A 309 8.83 7.94 -4.07
C ALA A 309 8.23 9.31 -3.68
N MET A 310 6.92 9.37 -3.45
CA MET A 310 6.23 10.55 -2.94
C MET A 310 6.76 10.98 -1.57
N GLY A 311 7.07 10.03 -0.68
CA GLY A 311 7.66 10.32 0.64
C GLY A 311 9.04 10.97 0.54
N TYR A 312 9.81 10.68 -0.52
CA TYR A 312 11.08 11.34 -0.84
C TYR A 312 10.92 12.62 -1.68
N GLY A 313 9.73 13.00 -2.07
CA GLY A 313 9.46 14.14 -2.94
C GLY A 313 10.04 14.00 -4.34
N LEU A 314 10.12 12.76 -4.88
CA LEU A 314 10.73 12.46 -6.17
C LEU A 314 9.73 12.62 -7.31
N PRO A 315 10.15 13.12 -8.48
CA PRO A 315 9.39 12.97 -9.70
C PRO A 315 9.16 11.48 -10.01
N VAL A 316 8.01 11.17 -10.59
CA VAL A 316 7.63 9.80 -10.96
C VAL A 316 7.07 9.80 -12.37
N VAL A 317 7.59 8.94 -13.24
CA VAL A 317 6.91 8.56 -14.49
C VAL A 317 6.17 7.25 -14.22
N ALA A 318 4.84 7.28 -14.34
CA ALA A 318 3.99 6.14 -14.12
C ALA A 318 3.06 5.89 -15.30
N THR A 319 2.76 4.64 -15.57
CA THR A 319 1.77 4.29 -16.59
C THR A 319 0.36 4.56 -16.11
N ASN A 320 -0.52 4.94 -17.02
CA ASN A 320 -1.93 5.24 -16.79
C ASN A 320 -2.76 3.96 -16.58
N VAL A 321 -2.58 3.32 -15.40
CA VAL A 321 -3.26 2.07 -15.06
C VAL A 321 -3.82 2.09 -13.64
N GLY A 322 -5.13 1.84 -13.48
CA GLY A 322 -5.84 1.62 -12.22
C GLY A 322 -5.51 2.67 -11.14
N GLY A 323 -5.45 2.25 -9.89
CA GLY A 323 -5.18 3.15 -8.75
C GLY A 323 -3.77 3.76 -8.76
N LEU A 324 -2.81 3.18 -9.49
CA LEU A 324 -1.49 3.81 -9.73
C LEU A 324 -1.65 5.16 -10.43
N ALA A 325 -2.48 5.20 -11.48
CA ALA A 325 -2.72 6.42 -12.25
C ALA A 325 -3.46 7.48 -11.41
N GLU A 326 -4.47 7.08 -10.64
CA GLU A 326 -5.20 8.00 -9.78
C GLU A 326 -4.27 8.67 -8.76
N ALA A 327 -3.46 7.87 -8.04
CA ALA A 327 -2.54 8.40 -7.05
C ALA A 327 -1.42 9.28 -7.68
N ALA A 328 -0.93 8.92 -8.88
CA ALA A 328 0.10 9.70 -9.57
C ALA A 328 -0.46 10.99 -10.15
N ALA A 329 -1.74 11.02 -10.56
CA ALA A 329 -2.41 12.25 -11.06
C ALA A 329 -2.60 13.29 -9.94
N ASP A 330 -2.80 12.85 -8.70
CA ASP A 330 -2.95 13.73 -7.53
C ASP A 330 -1.59 14.20 -6.96
N TYR A 331 -0.48 13.82 -7.60
CA TYR A 331 0.86 14.16 -7.17
C TYR A 331 1.53 15.13 -8.16
N GLU A 332 1.96 16.31 -7.69
CA GLU A 332 2.56 17.34 -8.53
C GLU A 332 3.83 16.86 -9.28
N GLY A 333 4.55 15.89 -8.73
CA GLY A 333 5.72 15.27 -9.35
C GLY A 333 5.38 14.09 -10.27
N GLY A 334 4.09 13.83 -10.53
CA GLY A 334 3.61 12.69 -11.32
C GLY A 334 3.48 13.00 -12.80
N GLU A 335 4.10 12.19 -13.66
CA GLU A 335 3.98 12.20 -15.10
C GLU A 335 3.33 10.90 -15.56
N LEU A 336 2.16 10.97 -16.20
CA LEU A 336 1.41 9.80 -16.68
C LEU A 336 1.68 9.51 -18.15
N VAL A 337 1.89 8.23 -18.47
CA VAL A 337 2.16 7.75 -19.84
C VAL A 337 1.32 6.52 -20.17
N GLU A 338 1.14 6.22 -21.45
CA GLU A 338 0.43 5.02 -21.90
C GLU A 338 1.20 3.74 -21.55
N PRO A 339 0.51 2.70 -21.03
CA PRO A 339 1.13 1.41 -20.74
C PRO A 339 1.50 0.62 -21.99
N ASN A 340 2.43 -0.35 -21.85
CA ASN A 340 2.92 -1.20 -22.95
C ASN A 340 3.51 -0.42 -24.12
N SER A 341 4.09 0.73 -23.89
CA SER A 341 4.68 1.60 -24.90
C SER A 341 6.04 2.14 -24.46
N PRO A 342 7.14 1.51 -24.87
CA PRO A 342 8.49 2.03 -24.62
C PRO A 342 8.69 3.46 -25.10
N SER A 343 8.10 3.85 -26.23
CA SER A 343 8.20 5.22 -26.76
C SER A 343 7.47 6.24 -25.88
N ALA A 344 6.23 5.93 -25.43
CA ALA A 344 5.52 6.82 -24.53
C ALA A 344 6.23 6.96 -23.17
N LEU A 345 6.85 5.86 -22.70
CA LEU A 345 7.64 5.87 -21.49
C LEU A 345 8.90 6.75 -21.62
N LEU A 346 9.61 6.65 -22.76
CA LEU A 346 10.75 7.50 -23.06
C LEU A 346 10.36 8.98 -23.10
N ASP A 347 9.25 9.30 -23.77
CA ASP A 347 8.76 10.68 -23.82
C ASP A 347 8.38 11.22 -22.44
N GLY A 348 7.79 10.41 -21.57
CA GLY A 348 7.54 10.77 -20.17
C GLY A 348 8.83 11.01 -19.39
N ILE A 349 9.84 10.15 -19.55
CA ILE A 349 11.16 10.31 -18.94
C ILE A 349 11.81 11.63 -19.37
N ARG A 350 11.72 11.99 -20.67
CA ARG A 350 12.23 13.26 -21.21
C ARG A 350 11.55 14.46 -20.58
N ARG A 351 10.21 14.43 -20.43
CA ARG A 351 9.44 15.52 -19.80
C ARG A 351 9.76 15.67 -18.30
N ALA A 352 9.92 14.55 -17.59
CA ALA A 352 10.17 14.56 -16.15
C ALA A 352 11.64 14.78 -15.77
N ARG A 353 12.59 14.69 -16.71
CA ARG A 353 14.03 14.70 -16.48
C ARG A 353 14.52 15.88 -15.62
N ASP A 354 14.02 17.06 -15.93
CA ASP A 354 14.51 18.32 -15.32
C ASP A 354 13.62 18.79 -14.15
N LEU A 355 12.66 17.98 -13.74
CA LEU A 355 11.86 18.24 -12.55
C LEU A 355 12.73 18.17 -11.28
N PRO A 356 12.53 19.10 -10.33
CA PRO A 356 13.39 19.19 -9.15
C PRO A 356 13.07 18.05 -8.17
N ALA A 357 13.96 17.06 -8.11
CA ALA A 357 13.82 15.94 -7.19
C ALA A 357 13.97 16.36 -5.71
N GLY A 358 13.14 15.78 -4.83
CA GLY A 358 13.14 16.06 -3.38
C GLY A 358 12.32 17.30 -2.98
N THR A 359 11.52 17.87 -3.90
CA THR A 359 10.77 19.10 -3.63
C THR A 359 9.25 18.91 -3.63
N PHE A 360 8.75 17.82 -4.19
CA PHE A 360 7.33 17.59 -4.30
C PHE A 360 6.74 17.06 -2.99
N SER A 361 5.50 17.42 -2.70
CA SER A 361 4.76 16.92 -1.55
C SER A 361 3.46 16.27 -1.99
N TYR A 362 3.05 15.22 -1.28
CA TYR A 362 1.74 14.61 -1.45
C TYR A 362 0.83 14.99 -0.29
N GLY A 363 -0.38 15.44 -0.62
CA GLY A 363 -1.28 16.04 0.36
C GLY A 363 -1.88 15.07 1.38
N HIS A 364 -1.88 13.76 1.11
CA HIS A 364 -2.54 12.77 1.96
C HIS A 364 -1.56 12.10 2.93
N ARG A 365 -1.78 12.30 4.23
CA ARG A 365 -0.91 11.80 5.32
C ARG A 365 -1.59 10.67 6.10
N TRP A 366 -0.83 9.93 6.89
CA TRP A 366 -1.34 8.91 7.80
C TRP A 366 -2.38 9.45 8.79
N THR A 367 -2.26 10.71 9.22
CA THR A 367 -3.26 11.37 10.07
C THR A 367 -4.61 11.50 9.38
N ASP A 368 -4.62 11.76 8.07
CA ASP A 368 -5.87 11.91 7.30
C ASP A 368 -6.52 10.53 7.08
N THR A 369 -5.69 9.51 6.77
CA THR A 369 -6.13 8.12 6.72
C THR A 369 -6.75 7.70 8.06
N ALA A 370 -6.07 7.96 9.19
CA ALA A 370 -6.57 7.59 10.52
C ALA A 370 -7.90 8.26 10.85
N LYS A 371 -8.06 9.55 10.55
CA LYS A 371 -9.33 10.28 10.73
C LYS A 371 -10.46 9.67 9.90
N ALA A 372 -10.18 9.35 8.63
CA ALA A 372 -11.18 8.71 7.75
C ALA A 372 -11.60 7.32 8.28
N TYR A 373 -10.64 6.53 8.79
CA TYR A 373 -10.96 5.25 9.41
C TYR A 373 -11.77 5.40 10.67
N TRP A 374 -11.39 6.32 11.58
CA TRP A 374 -12.15 6.52 12.81
C TRP A 374 -13.54 7.07 12.54
N ALA A 375 -13.72 7.96 11.56
CA ALA A 375 -15.04 8.43 11.14
C ALA A 375 -15.92 7.27 10.63
N LEU A 376 -15.36 6.34 9.83
CA LEU A 376 -16.05 5.14 9.39
C LEU A 376 -16.41 4.24 10.57
N ILE A 377 -15.49 4.00 11.50
CA ILE A 377 -15.69 3.16 12.69
C ILE A 377 -16.79 3.76 13.59
N ASP A 378 -16.76 5.06 13.83
CA ASP A 378 -17.77 5.77 14.62
C ASP A 378 -19.16 5.65 13.99
N SER A 379 -19.28 5.81 12.67
CA SER A 379 -20.53 5.64 11.94
C SER A 379 -21.13 4.24 12.06
N LEU A 380 -20.28 3.22 12.11
CA LEU A 380 -20.71 1.81 12.25
C LEU A 380 -21.05 1.44 13.70
N SER A 381 -20.46 2.12 14.68
CA SER A 381 -20.67 1.87 16.10
C SER A 381 -21.85 2.65 16.69
N GLY A 382 -22.48 3.53 15.91
CA GLY A 382 -23.58 4.38 16.38
C GLY A 382 -23.12 5.54 17.27
N ALA A 383 -21.82 5.79 17.35
CA ALA A 383 -21.23 6.92 18.04
C ALA A 383 -21.13 8.10 17.08
N SER A 384 -22.28 8.64 16.61
CA SER A 384 -22.26 9.92 15.90
C SER A 384 -21.87 11.00 16.91
N GLU A 385 -20.77 11.71 16.64
CA GLU A 385 -20.48 12.96 17.32
C GLU A 385 -21.66 13.91 17.07
N ASN A 386 -22.33 14.32 18.16
CA ASN A 386 -23.04 15.59 18.14
C ASN A 386 -21.95 16.65 17.96
N VAL A 387 -21.77 17.13 16.76
CA VAL A 387 -21.10 18.41 16.52
C VAL A 387 -22.03 19.43 17.15
N ASP A 388 -21.69 19.88 18.35
CA ASP A 388 -22.30 21.05 18.97
C ASP A 388 -21.98 22.23 18.04
N ASP A 389 -22.94 22.61 17.21
CA ASP A 389 -23.05 23.92 16.59
C ASP A 389 -23.33 24.95 17.70
N ASP A 390 -22.33 25.25 18.51
CA ASP A 390 -22.31 26.41 19.40
C ASP A 390 -21.70 27.61 18.66
N ASP A 391 -22.39 28.07 17.63
CA ASP A 391 -22.30 29.43 17.12
C ASP A 391 -23.62 30.18 17.41
N ASP A 392 -23.90 30.37 18.71
CA ASP A 392 -24.86 31.33 19.17
C ASP A 392 -24.17 32.68 19.44
N ASP A 393 -23.88 33.41 18.36
CA ASP A 393 -23.54 34.84 18.43
C ASP A 393 -24.84 35.68 18.49
N SER A 394 -25.52 35.57 19.60
CA SER A 394 -26.63 36.49 19.95
C SER A 394 -26.14 37.62 20.83
N SER A 395 -25.47 38.59 20.24
CA SER A 395 -25.34 39.94 20.86
C SER A 395 -26.54 40.80 20.52
N PRO A 396 -27.31 41.27 21.49
CA PRO A 396 -28.41 42.18 21.24
C PRO A 396 -27.91 43.61 21.03
N LEU A 397 -28.10 44.12 19.83
CA LEU A 397 -28.02 45.56 19.57
C LEU A 397 -29.12 46.29 20.31
N LEU A 398 -28.78 46.90 21.42
CA LEU A 398 -29.58 47.95 22.04
C LEU A 398 -29.48 49.24 21.21
N GLY A 399 -30.59 49.57 20.56
CA GLY A 399 -30.78 50.88 20.00
C GLY A 399 -31.20 51.87 21.09
N ARG A 400 -30.95 53.13 20.86
CA ARG A 400 -31.80 54.30 21.19
C ARG A 400 -31.05 55.57 20.85
N THR A 401 -31.71 56.30 20.06
CA THR A 401 -32.29 57.67 20.15
C THR A 401 -31.35 58.77 19.69
N ALA A 402 -31.71 59.49 18.72
CA ALA A 402 -32.45 60.72 18.61
C ALA A 402 -32.52 61.14 17.15
#